data_000be8eb022a26eda2fdb72f6a23fab7
#
_entry.id   000be8eb022a26eda2fdb72f6a23fab7
#
_cell.length_a   1.000
_cell.length_b   1.000
_cell.length_c   1.000
_cell.angle_alpha   90.00
_cell.angle_beta   90.00
_cell.angle_gamma   90.00
#
_symmetry.space_group_name_H-M   'P 1'
#
loop_
_entity.id
_entity.type
_entity.pdbx_description
1 polymer ?
#
loop_
_entity_poly.entity_id
_entity_poly.type
_entity_poly.pdbx_seq_one_letter_code
_entity_poly.pdbx_strand_id
1 'polypeptide(L)'
;MLNMARRVAPLQAMKPVGYNPPAGYGLALEILSLSELRQRVSADYLRPPERIEFHMLICVTEGRCTHVVDFETVACRPGSLLALRPGQVQRFDTASDWNGWLVLFRPEFLLPLKASIAVDDLETFGSLEALPMSLSLSDDEHKAIVQSIAQMSNDAKLRAPPKRLEGLQRHQLYALLMRLHLFQRARARSKEAMSVNLQRFKRYRQL
;
A
#
# COMPACT_ATOMS: atom_id res chain seq x y z
N MET A 1 46.95 -14.97 3.16
CA MET A 1 45.50 -15.10 3.45
C MET A 1 45.02 -13.77 3.99
N LEU A 2 44.45 -12.90 3.13
CA LEU A 2 43.92 -11.60 3.54
C LEU A 2 42.41 -11.77 3.82
N ASN A 3 42.07 -11.60 5.07
CA ASN A 3 40.71 -11.61 5.57
C ASN A 3 40.09 -10.23 5.28
N MET A 4 39.33 -10.10 4.16
CA MET A 4 38.55 -8.92 3.86
C MET A 4 37.22 -8.98 4.66
N ALA A 5 37.28 -8.61 5.93
CA ALA A 5 36.07 -8.26 6.68
C ALA A 5 35.42 -7.05 6.01
N ARG A 6 34.34 -7.27 5.25
CA ARG A 6 33.45 -6.19 4.79
C ARG A 6 32.99 -5.42 6.03
N ARG A 7 33.53 -4.22 6.22
CA ARG A 7 32.98 -3.25 7.17
C ARG A 7 31.53 -2.95 6.74
N VAL A 8 30.59 -3.53 7.46
CA VAL A 8 29.20 -3.09 7.40
C VAL A 8 29.21 -1.64 7.90
N ALA A 9 28.86 -0.71 7.01
CA ALA A 9 28.70 0.68 7.41
C ALA A 9 27.72 0.74 8.61
N PRO A 10 27.99 1.59 9.64
CA PRO A 10 27.07 1.70 10.74
C PRO A 10 25.70 2.09 10.21
N LEU A 11 24.64 1.40 10.68
CA LEU A 11 23.25 1.79 10.44
C LEU A 11 23.12 3.26 10.88
N GLN A 12 23.23 4.17 9.93
CA GLN A 12 22.84 5.55 10.19
C GLN A 12 21.42 5.49 10.73
N ALA A 13 21.17 6.09 11.88
CA ALA A 13 19.85 6.14 12.49
C ALA A 13 18.88 6.67 11.43
N MET A 14 18.05 5.76 10.86
CA MET A 14 17.10 6.13 9.82
C MET A 14 16.13 7.13 10.40
N LYS A 15 16.07 8.30 9.78
CA LYS A 15 15.17 9.36 10.22
C LYS A 15 13.73 8.90 10.00
N PRO A 16 12.88 8.89 11.05
CA PRO A 16 11.47 8.61 10.86
C PRO A 16 10.84 9.71 10.00
N VAL A 17 10.04 9.31 9.04
CA VAL A 17 9.24 10.21 8.20
C VAL A 17 7.80 10.14 8.66
N GLY A 18 7.37 11.20 9.36
CA GLY A 18 5.99 11.39 9.76
C GLY A 18 5.10 11.78 8.58
N TYR A 19 3.80 11.54 8.72
CA TYR A 19 2.80 12.05 7.79
C TYR A 19 2.76 13.59 7.87
N ASN A 20 3.24 14.24 6.84
CA ASN A 20 3.33 15.70 6.78
C ASN A 20 2.69 16.23 5.48
N PRO A 21 1.35 16.35 5.47
CA PRO A 21 0.63 16.82 4.30
C PRO A 21 0.96 18.30 4.01
N PRO A 22 0.67 18.79 2.79
CA PRO A 22 0.86 20.17 2.42
C PRO A 22 0.12 21.15 3.37
N ALA A 23 0.66 22.34 3.56
CA ALA A 23 0.06 23.37 4.40
C ALA A 23 -1.39 23.63 3.98
N GLY A 24 -2.32 23.62 4.95
CA GLY A 24 -3.76 23.78 4.71
C GLY A 24 -4.51 22.48 4.36
N TYR A 25 -3.82 21.34 4.21
CA TYR A 25 -4.47 20.05 4.03
C TYR A 25 -4.83 19.45 5.40
N GLY A 26 -6.11 19.50 5.75
CA GLY A 26 -6.60 19.14 7.10
C GLY A 26 -6.97 17.68 7.30
N LEU A 27 -6.80 16.82 6.28
CA LEU A 27 -7.17 15.40 6.37
C LEU A 27 -5.99 14.53 6.82
N ALA A 28 -6.28 13.48 7.57
CA ALA A 28 -5.30 12.47 7.95
C ALA A 28 -5.14 11.35 6.90
N LEU A 29 -5.60 11.61 5.69
CA LEU A 29 -5.49 10.78 4.49
C LEU A 29 -5.06 11.65 3.32
N GLU A 30 -4.07 11.24 2.55
CA GLU A 30 -3.63 11.91 1.32
C GLU A 30 -3.56 10.93 0.16
N ILE A 31 -4.04 11.36 -1.01
CA ILE A 31 -4.04 10.57 -2.24
C ILE A 31 -3.36 11.41 -3.32
N LEU A 32 -2.28 10.90 -3.87
CA LEU A 32 -1.52 11.57 -4.91
C LEU A 32 -0.90 10.56 -5.88
N SER A 33 -0.60 11.00 -7.09
CA SER A 33 0.20 10.22 -8.01
C SER A 33 1.70 10.32 -7.67
N LEU A 34 2.49 9.36 -8.11
CA LEU A 34 3.94 9.44 -7.98
C LEU A 34 4.50 10.65 -8.73
N SER A 35 3.90 11.03 -9.87
CA SER A 35 4.28 12.23 -10.60
C SER A 35 4.03 13.51 -9.77
N GLU A 36 2.93 13.61 -9.04
CA GLU A 36 2.68 14.72 -8.10
C GLU A 36 3.69 14.70 -6.95
N LEU A 37 4.04 13.54 -6.41
CA LEU A 37 5.08 13.44 -5.39
C LEU A 37 6.43 13.94 -5.91
N ARG A 38 6.83 13.54 -7.12
CA ARG A 38 8.09 13.98 -7.78
C ARG A 38 8.13 15.49 -8.06
N GLN A 39 6.98 16.15 -8.20
CA GLN A 39 6.91 17.61 -8.32
C GLN A 39 7.10 18.33 -6.97
N ARG A 40 6.76 17.66 -5.86
CA ARG A 40 6.84 18.25 -4.51
C ARG A 40 8.21 18.05 -3.85
N VAL A 41 8.89 16.95 -4.17
CA VAL A 41 10.17 16.58 -3.56
C VAL A 41 11.19 16.17 -4.63
N SER A 42 12.46 16.44 -4.36
CA SER A 42 13.54 16.06 -5.29
C SER A 42 13.79 14.54 -5.28
N ALA A 43 14.39 14.03 -6.35
CA ALA A 43 14.82 12.64 -6.42
C ALA A 43 15.81 12.29 -5.29
N ASP A 44 16.66 13.24 -4.89
CA ASP A 44 17.62 13.05 -3.79
C ASP A 44 16.93 12.88 -2.45
N TYR A 45 15.74 13.48 -2.26
CA TYR A 45 14.92 13.27 -1.07
C TYR A 45 14.32 11.85 -1.02
N LEU A 46 13.90 11.29 -2.15
CA LEU A 46 13.27 9.96 -2.25
C LEU A 46 14.29 8.80 -2.30
N ARG A 47 15.58 9.11 -2.53
CA ARG A 47 16.62 8.08 -2.72
C ARG A 47 17.02 7.34 -1.43
N PRO A 48 17.16 8.01 -0.26
CA PRO A 48 17.51 7.32 0.97
C PRO A 48 16.39 6.42 1.46
N PRO A 49 16.71 5.30 2.15
CA PRO A 49 15.68 4.54 2.85
C PRO A 49 15.09 5.36 3.99
N GLU A 50 13.77 5.28 4.14
CA GLU A 50 12.99 6.03 5.11
C GLU A 50 12.12 5.09 5.95
N ARG A 51 12.02 5.35 7.25
CA ARG A 51 11.07 4.67 8.13
C ARG A 51 9.79 5.48 8.20
N ILE A 52 8.70 4.94 7.68
CA ILE A 52 7.41 5.61 7.66
C ILE A 52 6.64 5.42 8.98
N GLU A 53 5.89 6.44 9.42
CA GLU A 53 5.05 6.44 10.62
C GLU A 53 3.55 6.40 10.27
N PHE A 54 3.22 6.06 9.04
CA PHE A 54 1.86 6.02 8.49
C PHE A 54 1.69 4.80 7.60
N HIS A 55 0.44 4.45 7.28
CA HIS A 55 0.15 3.44 6.26
C HIS A 55 0.32 4.04 4.87
N MET A 56 0.88 3.27 3.94
CA MET A 56 1.02 3.66 2.54
C MET A 56 0.63 2.49 1.63
N LEU A 57 -0.36 2.74 0.76
CA LEU A 57 -0.62 1.86 -0.37
C LEU A 57 0.03 2.46 -1.61
N ILE A 58 0.76 1.64 -2.36
CA ILE A 58 1.37 2.01 -3.64
C ILE A 58 0.76 1.12 -4.71
N CYS A 59 0.00 1.69 -5.64
CA CYS A 59 -0.59 0.98 -6.78
C CYS A 59 0.12 1.40 -8.06
N VAL A 60 0.93 0.52 -8.63
CA VAL A 60 1.68 0.80 -9.86
C VAL A 60 0.76 0.73 -11.06
N THR A 61 0.70 1.81 -11.85
CA THR A 61 -0.16 1.92 -13.04
C THR A 61 0.62 1.86 -14.35
N GLU A 62 1.88 2.32 -14.35
CA GLU A 62 2.71 2.42 -15.54
C GLU A 62 4.15 2.07 -15.24
N GLY A 63 4.85 1.57 -16.25
CA GLY A 63 6.27 1.27 -16.15
C GLY A 63 6.59 0.05 -15.28
N ARG A 64 7.85 -0.01 -14.84
CA ARG A 64 8.37 -1.04 -13.93
C ARG A 64 9.31 -0.41 -12.95
N CYS A 65 9.32 -0.88 -11.71
CA CYS A 65 10.24 -0.39 -10.69
C CYS A 65 10.65 -1.50 -9.74
N THR A 66 11.66 -1.17 -8.95
CA THR A 66 12.15 -2.02 -7.87
C THR A 66 12.00 -1.27 -6.56
N HIS A 67 10.94 -1.57 -5.82
CA HIS A 67 10.72 -0.97 -4.50
C HIS A 67 11.43 -1.79 -3.42
N VAL A 68 12.01 -1.12 -2.42
CA VAL A 68 12.65 -1.80 -1.29
C VAL A 68 11.79 -1.61 -0.06
N VAL A 69 11.43 -2.70 0.64
CA VAL A 69 10.68 -2.68 1.90
C VAL A 69 11.39 -3.59 2.89
N ASP A 70 11.73 -3.07 4.09
CA ASP A 70 12.46 -3.79 5.14
C ASP A 70 13.70 -4.54 4.61
N PHE A 71 14.44 -3.85 3.70
CA PHE A 71 15.63 -4.35 3.01
C PHE A 71 15.37 -5.46 1.98
N GLU A 72 14.14 -5.88 1.77
CA GLU A 72 13.75 -6.79 0.72
C GLU A 72 13.40 -6.04 -0.56
N THR A 73 13.83 -6.57 -1.68
CA THR A 73 13.61 -5.98 -3.01
C THR A 73 12.35 -6.57 -3.63
N VAL A 74 11.40 -5.71 -3.98
CA VAL A 74 10.14 -6.09 -4.62
C VAL A 74 10.08 -5.53 -6.03
N ALA A 75 10.07 -6.42 -7.02
CA ALA A 75 9.85 -6.01 -8.42
C ALA A 75 8.38 -5.70 -8.64
N CYS A 76 8.10 -4.50 -9.14
CA CYS A 76 6.76 -3.97 -9.37
C CYS A 76 6.51 -3.66 -10.84
N ARG A 77 5.27 -3.84 -11.27
CA ARG A 77 4.75 -3.57 -12.61
C ARG A 77 3.29 -3.13 -12.52
N PRO A 78 2.65 -2.70 -13.61
CA PRO A 78 1.20 -2.45 -13.60
C PRO A 78 0.45 -3.66 -13.04
N GLY A 79 -0.47 -3.40 -12.09
CA GLY A 79 -1.14 -4.42 -11.29
C GLY A 79 -0.43 -4.83 -10.00
N SER A 80 0.79 -4.33 -9.72
CA SER A 80 1.40 -4.48 -8.39
C SER A 80 0.81 -3.47 -7.42
N LEU A 81 0.43 -3.96 -6.22
CA LEU A 81 0.03 -3.12 -5.09
C LEU A 81 0.88 -3.50 -3.89
N LEU A 82 1.51 -2.50 -3.29
CA LEU A 82 2.24 -2.64 -2.03
C LEU A 82 1.41 -2.03 -0.89
N ALA A 83 1.36 -2.71 0.25
CA ALA A 83 0.71 -2.24 1.47
C ALA A 83 1.75 -2.14 2.59
N LEU A 84 2.24 -0.94 2.84
CA LEU A 84 3.25 -0.65 3.83
C LEU A 84 2.60 -0.16 5.14
N ARG A 85 3.19 -0.55 6.25
CA ARG A 85 2.72 -0.26 7.61
C ARG A 85 3.65 0.70 8.34
N PRO A 86 3.14 1.42 9.34
CA PRO A 86 3.97 2.22 10.22
C PRO A 86 5.13 1.39 10.80
N GLY A 87 6.31 1.98 10.85
CA GLY A 87 7.54 1.35 11.33
C GLY A 87 8.35 0.64 10.25
N GLN A 88 7.79 0.33 9.09
CA GLN A 88 8.53 -0.28 7.99
C GLN A 88 9.48 0.71 7.34
N VAL A 89 10.60 0.20 6.87
CA VAL A 89 11.59 0.94 6.10
C VAL A 89 11.30 0.76 4.62
N GLN A 90 11.19 1.85 3.89
CA GLN A 90 10.95 1.81 2.46
C GLN A 90 11.96 2.66 1.68
N ARG A 91 12.13 2.37 0.39
CA ARG A 91 12.89 3.19 -0.54
C ARG A 91 12.26 3.13 -1.93
N PHE A 92 11.98 4.32 -2.47
CA PHE A 92 11.49 4.46 -3.83
C PHE A 92 12.59 4.16 -4.87
N ASP A 93 12.19 3.53 -5.97
CA ASP A 93 13.02 3.49 -7.18
C ASP A 93 12.94 4.85 -7.88
N THR A 94 14.04 5.59 -7.82
CA THR A 94 14.16 6.91 -8.45
C THR A 94 14.85 6.84 -9.82
N ALA A 95 15.37 5.67 -10.21
CA ALA A 95 16.11 5.49 -11.45
C ALA A 95 15.22 5.00 -12.60
N SER A 96 14.16 4.27 -12.30
CA SER A 96 13.24 3.72 -13.29
C SER A 96 12.11 4.70 -13.63
N ASP A 97 11.65 4.63 -14.87
CA ASP A 97 10.47 5.38 -15.32
C ASP A 97 9.21 4.55 -15.03
N TRP A 98 8.48 4.97 -14.01
CA TRP A 98 7.24 4.35 -13.56
C TRP A 98 6.31 5.38 -12.93
N ASN A 99 5.02 5.08 -12.91
CA ASN A 99 4.02 5.90 -12.24
C ASN A 99 3.00 5.02 -11.50
N GLY A 100 2.24 5.65 -10.62
CA GLY A 100 1.25 4.96 -9.81
C GLY A 100 0.58 5.89 -8.82
N TRP A 101 -0.34 5.33 -8.07
CA TRP A 101 -1.05 6.01 -7.01
C TRP A 101 -0.45 5.70 -5.64
N LEU A 102 -0.39 6.72 -4.80
CA LEU A 102 -0.02 6.65 -3.40
C LEU A 102 -1.24 7.02 -2.57
N VAL A 103 -1.61 6.17 -1.61
CA VAL A 103 -2.64 6.45 -0.61
C VAL A 103 -1.98 6.39 0.75
N LEU A 104 -1.80 7.55 1.38
CA LEU A 104 -1.13 7.70 2.67
C LEU A 104 -2.17 8.05 3.73
N PHE A 105 -2.16 7.35 4.85
CA PHE A 105 -3.10 7.64 5.93
C PHE A 105 -2.51 7.26 7.30
N ARG A 106 -2.89 8.03 8.31
CA ARG A 106 -2.55 7.73 9.70
C ARG A 106 -3.40 6.59 10.23
N PRO A 107 -2.89 5.75 11.16
CA PRO A 107 -3.69 4.69 11.79
C PRO A 107 -5.00 5.22 12.37
N GLU A 108 -4.98 6.40 12.99
CA GLU A 108 -6.13 7.03 13.62
C GLU A 108 -7.24 7.38 12.63
N PHE A 109 -6.93 7.51 11.35
CA PHE A 109 -7.93 7.77 10.32
C PHE A 109 -8.93 6.62 10.15
N LEU A 110 -8.51 5.39 10.43
CA LEU A 110 -9.38 4.20 10.41
C LEU A 110 -10.13 3.98 11.73
N LEU A 111 -9.74 4.68 12.81
CA LEU A 111 -10.44 4.53 14.08
C LEU A 111 -11.78 5.27 14.06
N PRO A 112 -12.85 4.69 14.61
CA PRO A 112 -14.12 5.37 14.68
C PRO A 112 -14.03 6.62 15.58
N LEU A 113 -14.71 7.70 15.19
CA LEU A 113 -14.75 8.98 15.93
C LEU A 113 -15.47 8.89 17.28
N LYS A 114 -16.13 7.80 17.59
CA LYS A 114 -16.87 7.59 18.84
C LYS A 114 -16.53 6.21 19.42
N ALA A 115 -16.63 6.10 20.76
CA ALA A 115 -16.30 4.93 21.56
C ALA A 115 -17.09 3.64 21.26
N SER A 116 -18.04 3.66 20.34
CA SER A 116 -18.72 2.48 19.81
C SER A 116 -17.96 1.99 18.58
N ILE A 117 -16.99 1.11 18.80
CA ILE A 117 -16.35 0.38 17.71
C ILE A 117 -17.38 -0.62 17.19
N ALA A 118 -17.89 -0.40 15.98
CA ALA A 118 -18.69 -1.42 15.31
C ALA A 118 -17.78 -2.63 15.00
N VAL A 119 -18.34 -3.83 15.07
CA VAL A 119 -17.60 -5.08 14.76
C VAL A 119 -16.97 -4.99 13.36
N ASP A 120 -17.68 -4.36 12.42
CA ASP A 120 -17.23 -4.14 11.04
C ASP A 120 -15.95 -3.25 10.93
N ASP A 121 -15.78 -2.29 11.85
CA ASP A 121 -14.59 -1.43 11.87
C ASP A 121 -13.36 -2.22 12.36
N LEU A 122 -13.53 -3.11 13.34
CA LEU A 122 -12.46 -4.02 13.79
C LEU A 122 -12.07 -5.02 12.70
N GLU A 123 -13.04 -5.54 11.95
CA GLU A 123 -12.79 -6.44 10.83
C GLU A 123 -12.04 -5.72 9.71
N THR A 124 -12.35 -4.46 9.44
CA THR A 124 -11.66 -3.67 8.40
C THR A 124 -10.23 -3.35 8.81
N PHE A 125 -9.98 -3.00 10.08
CA PHE A 125 -8.62 -2.80 10.59
C PHE A 125 -7.82 -4.11 10.57
N GLY A 126 -8.41 -5.21 11.04
CA GLY A 126 -7.84 -6.54 10.94
C GLY A 126 -7.55 -6.97 9.49
N SER A 127 -8.40 -6.56 8.54
CA SER A 127 -8.21 -6.79 7.11
C SER A 127 -6.98 -6.08 6.55
N LEU A 128 -6.69 -4.84 7.01
CA LEU A 128 -5.48 -4.12 6.60
C LEU A 128 -4.21 -4.82 7.12
N GLU A 129 -4.23 -5.25 8.40
CA GLU A 129 -3.11 -5.98 9.00
C GLU A 129 -2.90 -7.37 8.36
N ALA A 130 -3.98 -7.97 7.85
CA ALA A 130 -3.93 -9.26 7.15
C ALA A 130 -3.51 -9.14 5.68
N LEU A 131 -3.48 -7.94 5.09
CA LEU A 131 -3.00 -7.77 3.71
C LEU A 131 -1.51 -8.15 3.62
N PRO A 132 -1.10 -8.97 2.64
CA PRO A 132 0.32 -9.18 2.40
C PRO A 132 0.97 -7.87 1.94
N MET A 133 2.25 -7.68 2.25
CA MET A 133 3.02 -6.51 1.88
C MET A 133 2.98 -6.24 0.37
N SER A 134 2.90 -7.28 -0.45
CA SER A 134 2.81 -7.19 -1.91
C SER A 134 1.68 -8.05 -2.45
N LEU A 135 0.84 -7.45 -3.29
CA LEU A 135 -0.24 -8.12 -4.04
C LEU A 135 -0.04 -7.92 -5.54
N SER A 136 -0.31 -8.98 -6.31
CA SER A 136 -0.46 -8.88 -7.76
C SER A 136 -1.94 -8.90 -8.11
N LEU A 137 -2.47 -7.84 -8.63
CA LEU A 137 -3.87 -7.72 -9.06
C LEU A 137 -4.04 -8.25 -10.49
N SER A 138 -5.16 -8.88 -10.79
CA SER A 138 -5.57 -9.13 -12.18
C SER A 138 -5.90 -7.80 -12.87
N ASP A 139 -6.03 -7.80 -14.20
CA ASP A 139 -6.30 -6.58 -14.95
C ASP A 139 -7.63 -5.93 -14.52
N ASP A 140 -8.67 -6.72 -14.27
CA ASP A 140 -9.97 -6.22 -13.81
C ASP A 140 -9.91 -5.69 -12.37
N GLU A 141 -9.22 -6.41 -11.47
CA GLU A 141 -9.01 -5.96 -10.09
C GLU A 141 -8.19 -4.67 -10.07
N HIS A 142 -7.12 -4.60 -10.85
CA HIS A 142 -6.27 -3.42 -10.97
C HIS A 142 -7.08 -2.21 -11.46
N LYS A 143 -7.87 -2.39 -12.53
CA LYS A 143 -8.75 -1.34 -13.05
C LYS A 143 -9.75 -0.85 -11.99
N ALA A 144 -10.38 -1.75 -11.26
CA ALA A 144 -11.33 -1.39 -10.20
C ALA A 144 -10.67 -0.63 -9.04
N ILE A 145 -9.45 -1.03 -8.64
CA ILE A 145 -8.69 -0.34 -7.59
C ILE A 145 -8.24 1.04 -8.06
N VAL A 146 -7.68 1.16 -9.26
CA VAL A 146 -7.24 2.45 -9.83
C VAL A 146 -8.42 3.42 -9.95
N GLN A 147 -9.59 2.97 -10.42
CA GLN A 147 -10.79 3.79 -10.48
C GLN A 147 -11.23 4.29 -9.09
N SER A 148 -11.18 3.40 -8.09
CA SER A 148 -11.54 3.78 -6.71
C SER A 148 -10.58 4.84 -6.16
N ILE A 149 -9.26 4.69 -6.36
CA ILE A 149 -8.27 5.65 -5.89
C ILE A 149 -8.40 6.98 -6.64
N ALA A 150 -8.61 6.95 -7.96
CA ALA A 150 -8.82 8.15 -8.76
C ALA A 150 -10.08 8.91 -8.32
N GLN A 151 -11.18 8.21 -8.02
CA GLN A 151 -12.39 8.82 -7.47
C GLN A 151 -12.12 9.47 -6.11
N MET A 152 -11.43 8.78 -5.21
CA MET A 152 -11.03 9.34 -3.91
C MET A 152 -10.18 10.61 -4.07
N SER A 153 -9.22 10.61 -5.01
CA SER A 153 -8.39 11.78 -5.31
C SER A 153 -9.21 12.97 -5.83
N ASN A 154 -10.21 12.72 -6.66
CA ASN A 154 -11.11 13.75 -7.18
C ASN A 154 -12.01 14.32 -6.06
N ASP A 155 -12.57 13.42 -5.24
CA ASP A 155 -13.46 13.81 -4.14
C ASP A 155 -12.72 14.60 -3.04
N ALA A 156 -11.42 14.35 -2.85
CA ALA A 156 -10.59 15.14 -1.93
C ALA A 156 -10.51 16.62 -2.30
N LYS A 157 -10.79 16.99 -3.56
CA LYS A 157 -10.77 18.36 -4.09
C LYS A 157 -12.13 19.04 -4.02
N LEU A 158 -13.17 18.35 -3.54
CA LEU A 158 -14.51 18.91 -3.43
C LEU A 158 -14.56 20.07 -2.41
N ARG A 159 -15.31 21.10 -2.74
CA ARG A 159 -15.63 22.18 -1.80
C ARG A 159 -16.75 21.74 -0.86
N ALA A 160 -16.38 21.10 0.24
CA ALA A 160 -17.32 20.61 1.23
C ALA A 160 -16.80 20.90 2.66
N PRO A 161 -17.69 20.93 3.67
CA PRO A 161 -17.26 21.05 5.07
C PRO A 161 -16.24 19.95 5.42
N PRO A 162 -15.12 20.29 6.10
CA PRO A 162 -14.03 19.34 6.35
C PRO A 162 -14.47 18.00 6.98
N LYS A 163 -15.39 18.04 7.96
CA LYS A 163 -15.92 16.82 8.59
C LYS A 163 -16.70 15.91 7.63
N ARG A 164 -17.41 16.50 6.65
CA ARG A 164 -18.14 15.70 5.64
C ARG A 164 -17.18 15.09 4.64
N LEU A 165 -16.17 15.85 4.22
CA LEU A 165 -15.14 15.35 3.32
C LEU A 165 -14.33 14.24 3.98
N GLU A 166 -13.95 14.41 5.23
CA GLU A 166 -13.28 13.37 6.02
C GLU A 166 -14.13 12.11 6.13
N GLY A 167 -15.44 12.25 6.41
CA GLY A 167 -16.36 11.11 6.45
C GLY A 167 -16.44 10.38 5.12
N LEU A 168 -16.58 11.12 3.99
CA LEU A 168 -16.59 10.53 2.65
C LEU A 168 -15.29 9.76 2.37
N GLN A 169 -14.15 10.39 2.59
CA GLN A 169 -12.83 9.79 2.35
C GLN A 169 -12.61 8.54 3.21
N ARG A 170 -13.09 8.53 4.44
CA ARG A 170 -13.02 7.37 5.34
C ARG A 170 -13.81 6.20 4.81
N HIS A 171 -15.07 6.41 4.39
CA HIS A 171 -15.89 5.34 3.80
C HIS A 171 -15.29 4.80 2.50
N GLN A 172 -14.73 5.67 1.68
CA GLN A 172 -14.06 5.25 0.45
C GLN A 172 -12.81 4.41 0.73
N LEU A 173 -12.00 4.80 1.73
CA LEU A 173 -10.85 4.01 2.15
C LEU A 173 -11.27 2.64 2.69
N TYR A 174 -12.32 2.57 3.52
CA TYR A 174 -12.88 1.30 3.97
C TYR A 174 -13.32 0.42 2.80
N ALA A 175 -14.04 0.98 1.83
CA ALA A 175 -14.47 0.23 0.65
C ALA A 175 -13.28 -0.27 -0.17
N LEU A 176 -12.21 0.52 -0.30
CA LEU A 176 -10.97 0.14 -0.98
C LEU A 176 -10.28 -1.05 -0.27
N LEU A 177 -10.09 -0.97 1.04
CA LEU A 177 -9.47 -2.01 1.86
C LEU A 177 -10.30 -3.30 1.84
N MET A 178 -11.62 -3.19 1.93
CA MET A 178 -12.53 -4.33 1.84
C MET A 178 -12.42 -5.04 0.49
N ARG A 179 -12.36 -4.30 -0.64
CA ARG A 179 -12.14 -4.89 -1.96
C ARG A 179 -10.82 -5.66 -2.03
N LEU A 180 -9.73 -5.08 -1.54
CA LEU A 180 -8.43 -5.73 -1.52
C LEU A 180 -8.48 -7.04 -0.72
N HIS A 181 -9.14 -7.02 0.43
CA HIS A 181 -9.32 -8.21 1.25
C HIS A 181 -10.16 -9.29 0.53
N LEU A 182 -11.27 -8.92 -0.10
CA LEU A 182 -12.11 -9.85 -0.86
C LEU A 182 -11.34 -10.48 -2.03
N PHE A 183 -10.55 -9.71 -2.76
CA PHE A 183 -9.70 -10.22 -3.84
C PHE A 183 -8.66 -11.22 -3.31
N GLN A 184 -8.03 -10.91 -2.18
CA GLN A 184 -7.09 -11.82 -1.54
C GLN A 184 -7.76 -13.15 -1.12
N ARG A 185 -8.92 -13.08 -0.48
CA ARG A 185 -9.68 -14.28 -0.06
C ARG A 185 -10.11 -15.14 -1.23
N ALA A 186 -10.58 -14.54 -2.33
CA ALA A 186 -10.95 -15.26 -3.53
C ALA A 186 -9.77 -16.07 -4.10
N ARG A 187 -8.57 -15.47 -4.12
CA ARG A 187 -7.34 -16.15 -4.56
C ARG A 187 -6.89 -17.27 -3.64
N ALA A 188 -6.99 -17.07 -2.33
CA ALA A 188 -6.67 -18.12 -1.35
C ALA A 188 -7.55 -19.36 -1.59
N ARG A 189 -8.87 -19.17 -1.73
CA ARG A 189 -9.82 -20.25 -2.03
C ARG A 189 -9.52 -20.96 -3.36
N SER A 190 -9.17 -20.21 -4.41
CA SER A 190 -8.80 -20.80 -5.70
C SER A 190 -7.56 -21.65 -5.63
N LYS A 191 -6.54 -21.21 -4.86
CA LYS A 191 -5.31 -21.99 -4.64
C LYS A 191 -5.57 -23.27 -3.85
N GLU A 192 -6.40 -23.23 -2.81
CA GLU A 192 -6.81 -24.39 -2.03
C GLU A 192 -7.57 -25.41 -2.89
N ALA A 193 -8.55 -24.97 -3.68
CA ALA A 193 -9.31 -25.82 -4.58
C ALA A 193 -8.41 -26.49 -5.62
N MET A 194 -7.43 -25.76 -6.17
CA MET A 194 -6.47 -26.30 -7.14
C MET A 194 -5.53 -27.31 -6.48
N SER A 195 -5.08 -27.07 -5.24
CA SER A 195 -4.24 -28.00 -4.47
C SER A 195 -4.97 -29.31 -4.18
N VAL A 196 -6.24 -29.25 -3.75
CA VAL A 196 -7.06 -30.42 -3.49
C VAL A 196 -7.28 -31.25 -4.77
N ASN A 197 -7.57 -30.60 -5.91
CA ASN A 197 -7.73 -31.28 -7.18
C ASN A 197 -6.43 -31.93 -7.66
N LEU A 198 -5.30 -31.28 -7.49
CA LEU A 198 -3.99 -31.84 -7.83
C LEU A 198 -3.64 -33.08 -6.98
N GLN A 199 -3.97 -33.04 -5.67
CA GLN A 199 -3.78 -34.20 -4.80
C GLN A 199 -4.69 -35.38 -5.20
N ARG A 200 -5.97 -35.11 -5.56
CA ARG A 200 -6.88 -36.13 -6.09
C ARG A 200 -6.33 -36.75 -7.37
N PHE A 201 -5.87 -35.94 -8.31
CA PHE A 201 -5.28 -36.41 -9.58
C PHE A 201 -4.03 -37.29 -9.35
N LYS A 202 -3.15 -36.92 -8.43
CA LYS A 202 -1.98 -37.72 -8.08
C LYS A 202 -2.36 -39.09 -7.51
N ARG A 203 -3.41 -39.20 -6.68
CA ARG A 203 -3.94 -40.46 -6.15
C ARG A 203 -4.46 -41.37 -7.27
N TYR A 204 -5.16 -40.82 -8.26
CA TYR A 204 -5.66 -41.62 -9.40
C TYR A 204 -4.57 -42.18 -10.30
N ARG A 205 -3.39 -41.54 -10.36
CA ARG A 205 -2.26 -42.04 -11.15
C ARG A 205 -1.42 -43.12 -10.43
N GLN A 206 -1.65 -43.39 -9.18
CA GLN A 206 -0.94 -44.40 -8.38
C GLN A 206 -1.77 -45.69 -8.21
N LEU A 207 -2.98 -45.76 -8.75
CA LEU A 207 -3.80 -46.95 -8.91
C LEU A 207 -3.64 -47.52 -10.32
#